data_c303f888f178039b7ce2bc1a818f1d14
#
_entry.id   c303f888f178039b7ce2bc1a818f1d14
#
_cell.length_a   1.000
_cell.length_b   1.000
_cell.length_c   1.000
_cell.angle_alpha   90.00
_cell.angle_beta   90.00
_cell.angle_gamma   90.00
#
_symmetry.space_group_name_H-M   'P 1'
#
loop_
_entity.id
_entity.type
_entity.pdbx_description
1 polymer ?
#
loop_
_entity_poly.entity_id
_entity_poly.type
_entity_poly.pdbx_seq_one_letter_code
_entity_poly.pdbx_strand_id
1 'polypeptide(L)'
;YRYYQLNQERDLFLEAAEIRKTASEINLQPRKKILDRNGIELATDILRPTLLFKNENEKNIAKDILVKQSQEIFLNTKRRIYLENNISKSILSEIQKACSCVPIREDTFKRYYPFGSIFGPVIGFSGTDGGLEGVEKVMNENLVIDERKSIFRQSGRGEKLYGQLEDFINLGNNESVSLTLDTNLQFKLFNELKEAISSSKAKGGSALIMNAESGEILAMVSYPTFNPNNPERVIERNKVVDDFFEPGSLIKPVTVAGALKLGHIQKDSVINTNPGFVTLSGFKRSEAGGKNFGRINPLETISKSSQVGIAKI
;
A
#
# COMPACT_ATOMS: atom_id res chain seq x y z
N TYR A 1 53.16 -29.73 -29.45
CA TYR A 1 53.18 -28.94 -28.19
C TYR A 1 51.85 -28.16 -28.03
N ARG A 2 51.42 -27.42 -29.04
CA ARG A 2 50.18 -26.60 -29.00
C ARG A 2 48.90 -27.47 -28.90
N TYR A 3 48.85 -28.65 -29.47
CA TYR A 3 47.76 -29.61 -29.36
C TYR A 3 47.63 -30.23 -27.97
N TYR A 4 48.74 -30.44 -27.29
CA TYR A 4 48.77 -30.96 -25.91
C TYR A 4 48.30 -29.91 -24.90
N GLN A 5 48.71 -28.64 -25.07
CA GLN A 5 48.22 -27.53 -24.25
C GLN A 5 46.69 -27.32 -24.42
N LEU A 6 46.18 -27.35 -25.66
CA LEU A 6 44.74 -27.25 -25.94
C LEU A 6 43.93 -28.40 -25.30
N ASN A 7 44.52 -29.58 -25.13
CA ASN A 7 43.83 -30.69 -24.46
C ASN A 7 43.82 -30.57 -22.94
N GLN A 8 44.84 -29.99 -22.36
CA GLN A 8 44.89 -29.72 -20.89
C GLN A 8 44.02 -28.55 -20.47
N GLU A 9 43.82 -27.60 -21.37
CA GLU A 9 42.96 -26.42 -21.11
C GLU A 9 41.56 -26.58 -21.68
N ARG A 10 41.22 -27.76 -22.23
CA ARG A 10 39.96 -28.06 -22.89
C ARG A 10 38.72 -27.70 -22.02
N ASP A 11 38.80 -28.09 -20.73
CA ASP A 11 37.67 -27.85 -19.82
C ASP A 11 37.50 -26.37 -19.51
N LEU A 12 38.59 -25.64 -19.36
CA LEU A 12 38.59 -24.18 -19.19
C LEU A 12 38.05 -23.47 -20.45
N PHE A 13 38.40 -23.96 -21.66
CA PHE A 13 37.87 -23.39 -22.90
C PHE A 13 36.40 -23.75 -23.12
N LEU A 14 35.95 -24.93 -22.69
CA LEU A 14 34.55 -25.32 -22.76
C LEU A 14 33.73 -24.50 -21.77
N GLU A 15 34.21 -24.32 -20.54
CA GLU A 15 33.54 -23.49 -19.54
C GLU A 15 33.47 -22.01 -19.97
N ALA A 16 34.55 -21.44 -20.50
CA ALA A 16 34.57 -20.08 -21.04
C ALA A 16 33.67 -19.92 -22.27
N ALA A 17 33.54 -20.96 -23.10
CA ALA A 17 32.62 -20.96 -24.24
C ALA A 17 31.16 -21.09 -23.82
N GLU A 18 30.86 -21.84 -22.76
CA GLU A 18 29.50 -21.95 -22.18
C GLU A 18 29.09 -20.62 -21.54
N ILE A 19 29.99 -19.98 -20.77
CA ILE A 19 29.75 -18.66 -20.18
C ILE A 19 29.46 -17.60 -21.25
N ARG A 20 30.16 -17.65 -22.39
CA ARG A 20 29.92 -16.74 -23.53
C ARG A 20 28.61 -17.00 -24.28
N LYS A 21 28.11 -18.24 -24.23
CA LYS A 21 26.87 -18.65 -24.90
C LYS A 21 25.63 -18.48 -24.03
N THR A 22 25.80 -18.25 -22.75
CA THR A 22 24.71 -18.04 -21.81
C THR A 22 24.58 -16.57 -21.44
N ALA A 23 23.38 -16.05 -21.48
CA ALA A 23 23.05 -14.75 -20.93
C ALA A 23 21.97 -14.95 -19.86
N SER A 24 22.02 -14.14 -18.83
CA SER A 24 20.99 -14.10 -17.80
C SER A 24 20.14 -12.85 -17.99
N GLU A 25 18.84 -13.01 -17.95
CA GLU A 25 17.88 -11.93 -17.94
C GLU A 25 17.15 -11.94 -16.59
N ILE A 26 17.07 -10.79 -15.96
CA ILE A 26 16.27 -10.63 -14.76
C ILE A 26 14.85 -10.38 -15.22
N ASN A 27 13.98 -11.36 -15.03
CA ASN A 27 12.55 -11.20 -15.29
C ASN A 27 11.93 -10.46 -14.11
N LEU A 28 11.46 -9.23 -14.36
CA LEU A 28 10.64 -8.50 -13.41
C LEU A 28 9.40 -9.35 -13.09
N GLN A 29 9.21 -9.66 -11.80
CA GLN A 29 8.03 -10.36 -11.33
C GLN A 29 7.00 -9.36 -10.83
N PRO A 30 5.69 -9.63 -11.03
CA PRO A 30 4.65 -8.82 -10.41
C PRO A 30 4.71 -8.98 -8.90
N ARG A 31 4.36 -7.93 -8.16
CA ARG A 31 4.19 -8.03 -6.70
C ARG A 31 2.96 -8.89 -6.39
N LYS A 32 2.96 -9.57 -5.24
CA LYS A 32 1.79 -10.32 -4.77
C LYS A 32 0.58 -9.40 -4.63
N LYS A 33 -0.60 -9.95 -4.87
CA LYS A 33 -1.86 -9.22 -4.72
C LYS A 33 -2.14 -8.93 -3.24
N ILE A 34 -2.79 -7.81 -2.97
CA ILE A 34 -3.41 -7.53 -1.67
C ILE A 34 -4.90 -7.72 -1.86
N LEU A 35 -5.49 -8.57 -1.04
CA LEU A 35 -6.91 -8.91 -1.05
C LEU A 35 -7.59 -8.43 0.22
N ASP A 36 -8.89 -8.19 0.14
CA ASP A 36 -9.75 -8.08 1.32
C ASP A 36 -10.07 -9.47 1.89
N ARG A 37 -10.82 -9.53 2.99
CA ARG A 37 -11.23 -10.79 3.65
C ARG A 37 -12.07 -11.71 2.75
N ASN A 38 -12.69 -11.17 1.71
CA ASN A 38 -13.57 -11.87 0.78
C ASN A 38 -12.87 -12.24 -0.54
N GLY A 39 -11.56 -11.96 -0.66
CA GLY A 39 -10.78 -12.22 -1.86
C GLY A 39 -10.89 -11.14 -2.93
N ILE A 40 -11.45 -9.97 -2.61
CA ILE A 40 -11.53 -8.82 -3.53
C ILE A 40 -10.16 -8.16 -3.63
N GLU A 41 -9.69 -7.90 -4.84
CA GLU A 41 -8.38 -7.30 -5.09
C GLU A 41 -8.34 -5.82 -4.69
N LEU A 42 -7.52 -5.48 -3.70
CA LEU A 42 -7.28 -4.12 -3.24
C LEU A 42 -6.05 -3.50 -3.91
N ALA A 43 -5.06 -4.33 -4.23
CA ALA A 43 -3.91 -3.96 -5.04
C ALA A 43 -3.47 -5.15 -5.90
N THR A 44 -3.19 -4.89 -7.17
CA THR A 44 -2.76 -5.88 -8.17
C THR A 44 -1.76 -5.25 -9.12
N ASP A 45 -0.99 -6.07 -9.82
CA ASP A 45 -0.10 -5.58 -10.86
C ASP A 45 -0.73 -5.81 -12.23
N ILE A 46 -0.74 -4.78 -13.05
CA ILE A 46 -1.18 -4.85 -14.45
C ILE A 46 0.04 -4.76 -15.38
N LEU A 47 -0.01 -5.52 -16.45
CA LEU A 47 1.02 -5.47 -17.47
C LEU A 47 1.01 -4.11 -18.17
N ARG A 48 2.16 -3.46 -18.25
CA ARG A 48 2.32 -2.17 -18.86
C ARG A 48 3.29 -2.25 -20.03
N PRO A 49 2.83 -2.05 -21.27
CA PRO A 49 3.69 -2.03 -22.43
C PRO A 49 4.72 -0.89 -22.32
N THR A 50 5.97 -1.21 -22.60
CA THR A 50 7.08 -0.28 -22.50
C THR A 50 7.93 -0.34 -23.76
N LEU A 51 8.35 0.83 -24.26
CA LEU A 51 9.30 0.94 -25.36
C LEU A 51 10.65 1.44 -24.80
N LEU A 52 11.71 0.65 -25.05
CA LEU A 52 13.08 0.99 -24.69
C LEU A 52 13.84 1.41 -25.94
N PHE A 53 14.49 2.56 -25.87
CA PHE A 53 15.30 3.17 -26.93
C PHE A 53 16.80 3.12 -26.58
N LYS A 54 17.66 3.18 -27.59
CA LYS A 54 19.12 3.18 -27.38
C LYS A 54 19.59 4.47 -26.71
N ASN A 55 18.96 5.59 -27.06
CA ASN A 55 19.32 6.91 -26.55
C ASN A 55 18.09 7.80 -26.36
N GLU A 56 18.30 8.95 -25.74
CA GLU A 56 17.23 9.91 -25.42
C GLU A 56 16.66 10.61 -26.66
N ASN A 57 17.46 10.78 -27.69
CA ASN A 57 17.03 11.43 -28.94
C ASN A 57 15.98 10.58 -29.66
N GLU A 58 16.26 9.28 -29.84
CA GLU A 58 15.28 8.33 -30.41
C GLU A 58 13.98 8.32 -29.61
N LYS A 59 14.08 8.32 -28.26
CA LYS A 59 12.92 8.39 -27.38
C LYS A 59 12.10 9.66 -27.61
N ASN A 60 12.74 10.82 -27.74
CA ASN A 60 12.04 12.09 -27.93
C ASN A 60 11.29 12.15 -29.27
N ILE A 61 11.88 11.62 -30.34
CA ILE A 61 11.21 11.50 -31.65
C ILE A 61 9.96 10.60 -31.51
N ALA A 62 10.09 9.45 -30.85
CA ALA A 62 8.96 8.56 -30.62
C ALA A 62 7.87 9.18 -29.75
N LYS A 63 8.26 9.93 -28.71
CA LYS A 63 7.34 10.68 -27.86
C LYS A 63 6.47 11.63 -28.66
N ASP A 64 7.07 12.43 -29.56
CA ASP A 64 6.34 13.42 -30.36
C ASP A 64 5.30 12.75 -31.26
N ILE A 65 5.62 11.58 -31.80
CA ILE A 65 4.68 10.79 -32.61
C ILE A 65 3.52 10.26 -31.74
N LEU A 66 3.84 9.67 -30.57
CA LEU A 66 2.83 9.12 -29.67
C LEU A 66 1.88 10.20 -29.16
N VAL A 67 2.40 11.37 -28.81
CA VAL A 67 1.57 12.52 -28.38
C VAL A 67 0.66 12.99 -29.52
N LYS A 68 1.15 13.08 -30.76
CA LYS A 68 0.34 13.43 -31.94
C LYS A 68 -0.78 12.41 -32.20
N GLN A 69 -0.54 11.13 -31.89
CA GLN A 69 -1.52 10.05 -32.02
C GLN A 69 -2.42 9.91 -30.79
N SER A 70 -2.44 10.91 -29.89
CA SER A 70 -3.23 10.93 -28.65
C SER A 70 -3.02 9.69 -27.75
N GLN A 71 -1.81 9.14 -27.76
CA GLN A 71 -1.44 8.05 -26.86
C GLN A 71 -1.08 8.60 -25.48
N GLU A 72 -1.66 8.03 -24.44
CA GLU A 72 -1.26 8.32 -23.08
C GLU A 72 0.09 7.67 -22.78
N ILE A 73 1.07 8.52 -22.43
CA ILE A 73 2.43 8.09 -22.17
C ILE A 73 2.93 8.67 -20.86
N PHE A 74 3.79 7.91 -20.19
CA PHE A 74 4.48 8.35 -18.98
C PHE A 74 5.99 8.33 -19.21
N LEU A 75 6.65 9.46 -18.95
CA LEU A 75 8.07 9.62 -19.16
C LEU A 75 8.80 9.62 -17.82
N ASN A 76 9.33 8.47 -17.44
CA ASN A 76 10.01 8.37 -16.15
C ASN A 76 11.54 8.15 -16.26
N THR A 77 12.08 7.87 -17.43
CA THR A 77 13.52 7.62 -17.62
C THR A 77 14.04 8.24 -18.92
N LYS A 78 15.38 8.35 -19.01
CA LYS A 78 16.04 8.88 -20.21
C LYS A 78 15.81 8.04 -21.49
N ARG A 79 15.48 6.75 -21.36
CA ARG A 79 15.45 5.80 -22.48
C ARG A 79 14.16 5.03 -22.64
N ARG A 80 13.20 5.12 -21.69
CA ARG A 80 11.95 4.36 -21.72
C ARG A 80 10.75 5.27 -21.92
N ILE A 81 9.75 4.77 -22.65
CA ILE A 81 8.39 5.31 -22.71
C ILE A 81 7.47 4.23 -22.21
N TYR A 82 6.73 4.51 -21.15
CA TYR A 82 5.69 3.66 -20.63
C TYR A 82 4.36 4.04 -21.30
N LEU A 83 3.67 3.05 -21.83
CA LEU A 83 2.40 3.23 -22.52
C LEU A 83 1.26 2.82 -21.60
N GLU A 84 0.14 3.52 -21.63
CA GLU A 84 -1.06 3.06 -20.91
C GLU A 84 -1.71 1.87 -21.63
N ASN A 85 -1.70 1.90 -22.96
CA ASN A 85 -2.29 0.86 -23.80
C ASN A 85 -1.27 0.35 -24.84
N ASN A 86 -1.57 -0.82 -25.43
CA ASN A 86 -0.81 -1.34 -26.56
C ASN A 86 -0.94 -0.41 -27.77
N ILE A 87 0.18 -0.10 -28.40
CA ILE A 87 0.20 0.65 -29.66
C ILE A 87 -0.01 -0.26 -30.87
N SER A 88 -0.63 0.31 -31.91
CA SER A 88 -0.84 -0.40 -33.16
C SER A 88 0.49 -0.63 -33.91
N LYS A 89 0.51 -1.63 -34.79
CA LYS A 89 1.66 -1.90 -35.66
C LYS A 89 1.97 -0.70 -36.58
N SER A 90 0.96 0.08 -36.98
CA SER A 90 1.13 1.27 -37.82
C SER A 90 1.91 2.36 -37.08
N ILE A 91 1.55 2.66 -35.84
CA ILE A 91 2.26 3.65 -35.00
C ILE A 91 3.71 3.19 -34.76
N LEU A 92 3.91 1.91 -34.43
CA LEU A 92 5.27 1.38 -34.26
C LEU A 92 6.13 1.52 -35.54
N SER A 93 5.54 1.23 -36.71
CA SER A 93 6.21 1.43 -38.01
C SER A 93 6.53 2.89 -38.29
N GLU A 94 5.66 3.83 -37.93
CA GLU A 94 5.91 5.27 -38.04
C GLU A 94 7.09 5.70 -37.15
N ILE A 95 7.12 5.25 -35.90
CA ILE A 95 8.23 5.49 -34.97
C ILE A 95 9.54 4.96 -35.56
N GLN A 96 9.56 3.71 -36.02
CA GLN A 96 10.75 3.07 -36.58
C GLN A 96 11.31 3.84 -37.79
N LYS A 97 10.44 4.32 -38.67
CA LYS A 97 10.83 5.14 -39.82
C LYS A 97 11.40 6.50 -39.42
N ALA A 98 10.74 7.17 -38.48
CA ALA A 98 11.11 8.53 -38.07
C ALA A 98 12.42 8.58 -37.29
N CYS A 99 12.66 7.64 -36.38
CA CYS A 99 13.91 7.59 -35.62
C CYS A 99 15.02 6.78 -36.30
N SER A 100 14.72 6.09 -37.40
CA SER A 100 15.61 5.09 -38.02
C SER A 100 16.12 4.06 -37.00
N CYS A 101 15.27 3.69 -36.04
CA CYS A 101 15.59 2.83 -34.92
C CYS A 101 14.55 1.71 -34.77
N VAL A 102 14.91 0.66 -34.05
CA VAL A 102 13.99 -0.37 -33.64
C VAL A 102 13.90 -0.36 -32.11
N PRO A 103 12.83 0.22 -31.56
CA PRO A 103 12.64 0.19 -30.11
C PRO A 103 12.44 -1.24 -29.63
N ILE A 104 13.05 -1.57 -28.50
CA ILE A 104 12.83 -2.87 -27.86
C ILE A 104 11.52 -2.75 -27.07
N ARG A 105 10.60 -3.66 -27.33
CA ARG A 105 9.40 -3.80 -26.52
C ARG A 105 9.74 -4.59 -25.27
N GLU A 106 9.54 -3.97 -24.12
CA GLU A 106 9.77 -4.55 -22.81
C GLU A 106 8.49 -4.35 -22.00
N ASP A 107 7.82 -5.42 -21.64
CA ASP A 107 6.61 -5.30 -20.83
C ASP A 107 7.04 -5.19 -19.35
N THR A 108 6.53 -4.18 -18.66
CA THR A 108 6.77 -3.93 -17.24
C THR A 108 5.48 -4.07 -16.46
N PHE A 109 5.57 -4.14 -15.14
CA PHE A 109 4.39 -4.16 -14.28
C PHE A 109 4.15 -2.77 -13.68
N LYS A 110 2.86 -2.37 -13.64
CA LYS A 110 2.38 -1.19 -12.94
C LYS A 110 1.47 -1.63 -11.82
N ARG A 111 1.79 -1.20 -10.61
CA ARG A 111 0.89 -1.42 -9.47
C ARG A 111 -0.39 -0.65 -9.66
N TYR A 112 -1.54 -1.30 -9.45
CA TYR A 112 -2.87 -0.74 -9.65
C TYR A 112 -3.74 -0.99 -8.43
N TYR A 113 -4.51 0.03 -8.06
CA TYR A 113 -5.36 0.05 -6.88
C TYR A 113 -6.81 0.30 -7.31
N PRO A 114 -7.64 -0.76 -7.45
CA PRO A 114 -8.98 -0.66 -8.05
C PRO A 114 -9.90 0.34 -7.36
N PHE A 115 -9.78 0.49 -6.04
CA PHE A 115 -10.65 1.36 -5.24
C PHE A 115 -10.08 2.77 -5.00
N GLY A 116 -8.91 3.08 -5.51
CA GLY A 116 -8.32 4.41 -5.47
C GLY A 116 -8.36 5.06 -4.09
N SER A 117 -8.95 6.24 -3.99
CA SER A 117 -8.96 7.06 -2.78
C SER A 117 -9.69 6.44 -1.58
N ILE A 118 -10.54 5.44 -1.77
CA ILE A 118 -11.30 4.80 -0.68
C ILE A 118 -10.36 4.05 0.27
N PHE A 119 -9.28 3.49 -0.29
CA PHE A 119 -8.29 2.72 0.46
C PHE A 119 -6.92 3.42 0.54
N GLY A 120 -6.77 4.60 -0.09
CA GLY A 120 -5.49 5.27 -0.27
C GLY A 120 -4.60 5.29 0.98
N PRO A 121 -5.02 5.89 2.11
CA PRO A 121 -4.19 5.98 3.31
C PRO A 121 -3.90 4.64 4.00
N VAL A 122 -4.74 3.63 3.79
CA VAL A 122 -4.58 2.30 4.41
C VAL A 122 -3.66 1.42 3.57
N ILE A 123 -3.96 1.27 2.29
CA ILE A 123 -3.16 0.42 1.40
C ILE A 123 -1.82 1.11 1.08
N GLY A 124 -1.84 2.43 0.95
CA GLY A 124 -0.66 3.17 0.52
C GLY A 124 -0.37 2.95 -0.96
N PHE A 125 0.89 3.08 -1.34
CA PHE A 125 1.33 2.87 -2.72
C PHE A 125 2.77 2.37 -2.77
N SER A 126 3.16 1.79 -3.90
CA SER A 126 4.53 1.38 -4.19
C SER A 126 5.17 2.27 -5.26
N GLY A 127 6.48 2.46 -5.13
CA GLY A 127 7.34 3.07 -6.15
C GLY A 127 8.19 2.03 -6.87
N THR A 128 9.24 2.50 -7.55
CA THR A 128 10.22 1.64 -8.25
C THR A 128 11.00 0.74 -7.30
N ASP A 129 11.24 1.21 -6.07
CA ASP A 129 12.13 0.55 -5.11
C ASP A 129 11.34 -0.20 -4.01
N GLY A 130 10.03 -0.31 -4.14
CA GLY A 130 9.17 -1.04 -3.21
C GLY A 130 8.02 -0.22 -2.65
N GLY A 131 7.42 -0.70 -1.56
CA GLY A 131 6.32 -0.03 -0.88
C GLY A 131 6.76 1.24 -0.16
N LEU A 132 6.07 2.34 -0.39
CA LEU A 132 6.41 3.66 0.16
C LEU A 132 5.53 4.07 1.32
N GLU A 133 4.25 3.70 1.31
CA GLU A 133 3.26 4.04 2.34
C GLU A 133 2.30 2.88 2.62
N GLY A 134 1.63 2.93 3.77
CA GLY A 134 0.55 2.01 4.15
C GLY A 134 0.96 0.54 4.22
N VAL A 135 0.02 -0.34 3.88
CA VAL A 135 0.23 -1.80 3.84
C VAL A 135 1.33 -2.18 2.85
N GLU A 136 1.43 -1.47 1.71
CA GLU A 136 2.49 -1.69 0.72
C GLU A 136 3.89 -1.55 1.34
N LYS A 137 4.08 -0.58 2.24
CA LYS A 137 5.35 -0.36 2.94
C LYS A 137 5.59 -1.40 4.03
N VAL A 138 4.60 -1.58 4.89
CA VAL A 138 4.74 -2.49 6.06
C VAL A 138 4.93 -3.93 5.63
N MET A 139 4.23 -4.35 4.57
CA MET A 139 4.27 -5.72 4.04
C MET A 139 5.22 -5.87 2.84
N ASN A 140 6.12 -4.92 2.64
CA ASN A 140 6.95 -4.89 1.43
C ASN A 140 7.69 -6.21 1.18
N GLU A 141 8.33 -6.78 2.18
CA GLU A 141 9.07 -8.05 2.06
C GLU A 141 8.15 -9.23 1.72
N ASN A 142 6.92 -9.24 2.25
CA ASN A 142 5.93 -10.28 1.96
C ASN A 142 5.32 -10.14 0.57
N LEU A 143 5.30 -8.91 0.01
CA LEU A 143 4.71 -8.60 -1.29
C LEU A 143 5.68 -8.77 -2.46
N VAL A 144 6.97 -8.68 -2.21
CA VAL A 144 7.99 -8.91 -3.23
C VAL A 144 8.06 -10.40 -3.55
N ILE A 145 8.10 -10.72 -4.84
CA ILE A 145 8.40 -12.05 -5.34
C ILE A 145 9.87 -12.06 -5.74
N ASP A 146 10.61 -13.06 -5.29
CA ASP A 146 12.04 -13.17 -5.58
C ASP A 146 12.30 -13.08 -7.09
N GLU A 147 13.29 -12.27 -7.46
CA GLU A 147 13.72 -12.14 -8.84
C GLU A 147 14.17 -13.50 -9.39
N ARG A 148 13.53 -13.96 -10.45
CA ARG A 148 14.00 -15.16 -11.15
C ARG A 148 14.96 -14.75 -12.26
N LYS A 149 16.18 -15.25 -12.16
CA LYS A 149 17.14 -15.19 -13.25
C LYS A 149 16.82 -16.33 -14.24
N SER A 150 16.31 -16.00 -15.41
CA SER A 150 16.27 -16.97 -16.49
C SER A 150 17.63 -16.99 -17.22
N ILE A 151 18.23 -18.16 -17.31
CA ILE A 151 19.46 -18.38 -18.07
C ILE A 151 19.05 -18.90 -19.42
N PHE A 152 19.43 -18.24 -20.50
CA PHE A 152 19.15 -18.69 -21.85
C PHE A 152 20.42 -18.74 -22.69
N ARG A 153 20.41 -19.60 -23.72
CA ARG A 153 21.50 -19.63 -24.70
C ARG A 153 21.35 -18.50 -25.70
N GLN A 154 22.46 -17.86 -26.05
CA GLN A 154 22.50 -16.85 -27.09
C GLN A 154 23.41 -17.28 -28.24
N SER A 155 23.08 -16.84 -29.47
CA SER A 155 23.94 -16.98 -30.61
C SER A 155 25.19 -16.14 -30.48
N GLY A 156 26.22 -16.42 -31.26
CA GLY A 156 27.43 -15.55 -31.28
C GLY A 156 27.16 -14.11 -31.69
N ARG A 157 25.94 -13.78 -32.14
CA ARG A 157 25.47 -12.40 -32.44
C ARG A 157 24.60 -11.82 -31.32
N GLY A 158 24.44 -12.52 -30.17
CA GLY A 158 23.64 -12.07 -29.04
C GLY A 158 22.12 -12.30 -29.18
N GLU A 159 21.67 -13.06 -30.20
CA GLU A 159 20.27 -13.38 -30.36
C GLU A 159 19.87 -14.57 -29.46
N LYS A 160 18.71 -14.47 -28.79
CA LYS A 160 18.19 -15.55 -27.95
C LYS A 160 17.94 -16.78 -28.82
N LEU A 161 18.55 -17.92 -28.46
CA LEU A 161 18.26 -19.22 -29.08
C LEU A 161 17.11 -19.85 -28.30
N TYR A 162 15.94 -19.85 -28.91
CA TYR A 162 14.75 -20.52 -28.37
C TYR A 162 15.00 -22.04 -28.32
N GLY A 163 15.07 -22.59 -27.12
CA GLY A 163 15.36 -24.01 -26.99
C GLY A 163 15.30 -24.65 -25.62
N GLN A 164 14.69 -24.04 -24.63
CA GLN A 164 14.22 -24.75 -23.43
C GLN A 164 13.05 -24.00 -22.79
N LEU A 165 11.87 -24.56 -22.98
CA LEU A 165 10.59 -24.12 -22.39
C LEU A 165 10.46 -24.46 -20.89
N GLU A 166 11.50 -24.95 -20.23
CA GLU A 166 11.38 -25.54 -18.90
C GLU A 166 11.31 -24.51 -17.77
N ASP A 167 11.67 -23.25 -18.01
CA ASP A 167 11.65 -22.23 -16.95
C ASP A 167 10.35 -21.40 -16.88
N PHE A 168 9.39 -21.62 -17.78
CA PHE A 168 8.11 -20.91 -17.77
C PHE A 168 7.03 -21.50 -16.86
N ILE A 169 7.26 -22.66 -16.22
CA ILE A 169 6.20 -23.44 -15.55
C ILE A 169 6.22 -23.29 -14.01
N ASN A 170 6.96 -22.38 -13.47
CA ASN A 170 6.78 -22.05 -12.06
C ASN A 170 6.43 -20.56 -11.89
N LEU A 171 5.26 -20.18 -12.39
CA LEU A 171 4.43 -19.18 -11.74
C LEU A 171 4.05 -19.80 -10.39
N GLY A 172 5.04 -19.87 -9.48
CA GLY A 172 4.85 -20.37 -8.13
C GLY A 172 3.65 -19.65 -7.54
N ASN A 173 2.93 -20.35 -6.72
CA ASN A 173 1.79 -19.90 -5.96
C ASN A 173 1.85 -18.38 -5.80
N ASN A 174 1.01 -17.67 -6.53
CA ASN A 174 0.77 -16.25 -6.32
C ASN A 174 0.05 -16.13 -4.97
N GLU A 175 0.78 -16.44 -3.90
CA GLU A 175 0.30 -16.23 -2.56
C GLU A 175 -0.05 -14.75 -2.45
N SER A 176 -1.30 -14.46 -2.28
CA SER A 176 -1.80 -13.12 -2.01
C SER A 176 -1.70 -12.82 -0.52
N VAL A 177 -1.59 -11.56 -0.17
CA VAL A 177 -1.73 -11.10 1.21
C VAL A 177 -3.19 -10.72 1.43
N SER A 178 -3.89 -11.45 2.30
CA SER A 178 -5.27 -11.16 2.67
C SER A 178 -5.31 -10.30 3.93
N LEU A 179 -6.09 -9.22 3.88
CA LEU A 179 -6.35 -8.33 5.00
C LEU A 179 -7.69 -8.67 5.64
N THR A 180 -7.90 -8.23 6.88
CA THR A 180 -9.17 -8.36 7.58
C THR A 180 -10.24 -7.36 7.12
N LEU A 181 -9.86 -6.40 6.27
CA LEU A 181 -10.75 -5.37 5.73
C LEU A 181 -11.87 -5.99 4.88
N ASP A 182 -13.05 -5.40 4.98
CA ASP A 182 -14.21 -5.71 4.15
C ASP A 182 -14.50 -4.52 3.22
N THR A 183 -14.43 -4.75 1.93
CA THR A 183 -14.59 -3.71 0.91
C THR A 183 -15.93 -3.01 0.98
N ASN A 184 -17.01 -3.74 1.29
CA ASN A 184 -18.35 -3.15 1.38
C ASN A 184 -18.47 -2.23 2.60
N LEU A 185 -17.95 -2.68 3.76
CA LEU A 185 -17.93 -1.87 4.98
C LEU A 185 -17.03 -0.63 4.79
N GLN A 186 -15.87 -0.80 4.17
CA GLN A 186 -14.95 0.29 3.87
C GLN A 186 -15.60 1.36 3.01
N PHE A 187 -16.26 0.95 1.91
CA PHE A 187 -16.94 1.85 1.00
C PHE A 187 -18.07 2.63 1.70
N LYS A 188 -18.89 1.92 2.48
CA LYS A 188 -19.98 2.54 3.24
C LYS A 188 -19.44 3.52 4.27
N LEU A 189 -18.46 3.11 5.06
CA LEU A 189 -17.84 3.96 6.09
C LEU A 189 -17.19 5.21 5.48
N PHE A 190 -16.55 5.07 4.32
CA PHE A 190 -15.93 6.20 3.62
C PHE A 190 -16.96 7.25 3.20
N ASN A 191 -18.09 6.83 2.65
CA ASN A 191 -19.14 7.74 2.21
C ASN A 191 -19.82 8.45 3.40
N GLU A 192 -20.13 7.71 4.46
CA GLU A 192 -20.72 8.27 5.69
C GLU A 192 -19.79 9.29 6.35
N LEU A 193 -18.48 8.96 6.44
CA LEU A 193 -17.49 9.90 6.98
C LEU A 193 -17.41 11.18 6.13
N LYS A 194 -17.38 11.05 4.81
CA LYS A 194 -17.32 12.18 3.89
C LYS A 194 -18.54 13.09 4.03
N GLU A 195 -19.72 12.51 4.15
CA GLU A 195 -20.96 13.25 4.37
C GLU A 195 -20.97 13.96 5.73
N ALA A 196 -20.55 13.26 6.80
CA ALA A 196 -20.44 13.84 8.14
C ALA A 196 -19.46 15.03 8.18
N ILE A 197 -18.32 14.93 7.51
CA ILE A 197 -17.35 16.02 7.40
C ILE A 197 -17.95 17.22 6.66
N SER A 198 -18.63 16.96 5.54
CA SER A 198 -19.27 18.00 4.74
C SER A 198 -20.38 18.73 5.53
N SER A 199 -21.28 17.98 6.17
CA SER A 199 -22.41 18.54 6.93
C SER A 199 -21.96 19.31 8.16
N SER A 200 -20.91 18.84 8.85
CA SER A 200 -20.34 19.53 10.04
C SER A 200 -19.34 20.63 9.68
N LYS A 201 -18.99 20.80 8.39
CA LYS A 201 -17.94 21.73 7.91
C LYS A 201 -16.59 21.48 8.60
N ALA A 202 -16.31 20.22 8.93
CA ALA A 202 -15.04 19.83 9.53
C ALA A 202 -13.91 19.84 8.48
N LYS A 203 -12.67 20.04 8.93
CA LYS A 203 -11.49 20.02 8.05
C LYS A 203 -11.09 18.60 7.63
N GLY A 204 -11.47 17.60 8.40
CA GLY A 204 -11.16 16.20 8.17
C GLY A 204 -11.68 15.34 9.31
N GLY A 205 -11.48 14.04 9.18
CA GLY A 205 -11.89 13.06 10.17
C GLY A 205 -11.36 11.69 9.84
N SER A 206 -11.55 10.77 10.77
CA SER A 206 -11.22 9.37 10.61
C SER A 206 -12.25 8.49 11.29
N ALA A 207 -12.42 7.26 10.80
CA ALA A 207 -13.34 6.30 11.38
C ALA A 207 -12.79 4.87 11.23
N LEU A 208 -13.16 4.02 12.18
CA LEU A 208 -12.73 2.62 12.28
C LEU A 208 -13.91 1.74 12.63
N ILE A 209 -14.03 0.58 11.96
CA ILE A 209 -14.91 -0.51 12.36
C ILE A 209 -14.04 -1.70 12.76
N MET A 210 -14.25 -2.21 13.96
CA MET A 210 -13.52 -3.33 14.52
C MET A 210 -14.49 -4.40 15.02
N ASN A 211 -14.16 -5.65 14.82
CA ASN A 211 -14.85 -6.76 15.48
C ASN A 211 -14.49 -6.75 16.98
N ALA A 212 -15.48 -6.62 17.84
CA ALA A 212 -15.28 -6.50 19.28
C ALA A 212 -14.75 -7.79 19.95
N GLU A 213 -14.98 -8.95 19.35
CA GLU A 213 -14.54 -10.24 19.88
C GLU A 213 -13.12 -10.61 19.40
N SER A 214 -12.85 -10.48 18.10
CA SER A 214 -11.58 -10.89 17.52
C SER A 214 -10.53 -9.77 17.49
N GLY A 215 -10.95 -8.49 17.56
CA GLY A 215 -10.07 -7.33 17.38
C GLY A 215 -9.71 -7.05 15.92
N GLU A 216 -10.28 -7.80 14.97
CA GLU A 216 -10.04 -7.59 13.54
C GLU A 216 -10.56 -6.23 13.08
N ILE A 217 -9.74 -5.49 12.35
CA ILE A 217 -10.14 -4.25 11.71
C ILE A 217 -10.88 -4.58 10.41
N LEU A 218 -12.17 -4.24 10.36
CA LEU A 218 -13.03 -4.52 9.22
C LEU A 218 -13.10 -3.36 8.23
N ALA A 219 -12.98 -2.13 8.71
CA ALA A 219 -12.86 -0.93 7.88
C ALA A 219 -12.07 0.15 8.61
N MET A 220 -11.29 0.93 7.86
CA MET A 220 -10.47 2.02 8.38
C MET A 220 -10.39 3.12 7.33
N VAL A 221 -10.91 4.30 7.64
CA VAL A 221 -10.98 5.41 6.69
C VAL A 221 -10.44 6.70 7.29
N SER A 222 -9.82 7.51 6.45
CA SER A 222 -9.33 8.86 6.77
C SER A 222 -9.72 9.82 5.67
N TYR A 223 -10.05 11.06 6.04
CA TYR A 223 -10.34 12.14 5.10
C TYR A 223 -9.69 13.45 5.59
N PRO A 224 -9.10 14.28 4.72
CA PRO A 224 -8.90 14.05 3.30
C PRO A 224 -8.09 12.80 2.98
N THR A 225 -8.16 12.36 1.74
CA THR A 225 -7.54 11.14 1.23
C THR A 225 -6.78 11.42 -0.06
N PHE A 226 -6.03 10.43 -0.56
CA PHE A 226 -5.34 10.50 -1.86
C PHE A 226 -5.61 9.26 -2.70
N ASN A 227 -5.40 9.37 -4.02
CA ASN A 227 -5.49 8.24 -4.92
C ASN A 227 -4.11 7.61 -5.13
N PRO A 228 -3.86 6.37 -4.68
CA PRO A 228 -2.56 5.72 -4.82
C PRO A 228 -2.15 5.43 -6.28
N ASN A 229 -3.10 5.42 -7.24
CA ASN A 229 -2.77 5.30 -8.67
C ASN A 229 -2.13 6.57 -9.24
N ASN A 230 -2.37 7.71 -8.62
CA ASN A 230 -1.80 9.00 -8.97
C ASN A 230 -1.52 9.79 -7.69
N PRO A 231 -0.49 9.41 -6.92
CA PRO A 231 -0.13 10.11 -5.70
C PRO A 231 0.32 11.52 -6.05
N GLU A 232 -0.44 12.49 -5.61
CA GLU A 232 -0.14 13.91 -5.75
C GLU A 232 1.04 14.31 -4.83
N ARG A 233 1.45 15.58 -4.89
CA ARG A 233 2.56 16.10 -4.07
C ARG A 233 2.30 16.03 -2.57
N VAL A 234 1.04 16.00 -2.16
CA VAL A 234 0.63 15.88 -0.76
C VAL A 234 0.01 14.49 -0.57
N ILE A 235 0.71 13.65 0.18
CA ILE A 235 0.24 12.33 0.58
C ILE A 235 -0.44 12.49 1.92
N GLU A 236 -1.74 12.22 1.97
CA GLU A 236 -2.52 12.24 3.20
C GLU A 236 -2.23 10.99 4.04
N ARG A 237 -1.76 11.20 5.26
CA ARG A 237 -1.46 10.12 6.22
C ARG A 237 -2.73 9.42 6.70
N ASN A 238 -2.57 8.23 7.25
CA ASN A 238 -3.65 7.50 7.89
C ASN A 238 -3.95 8.07 9.30
N LYS A 239 -4.90 8.99 9.37
CA LYS A 239 -5.27 9.68 10.62
C LYS A 239 -5.77 8.75 11.73
N VAL A 240 -6.24 7.54 11.38
CA VAL A 240 -6.69 6.56 12.38
C VAL A 240 -5.54 6.10 13.28
N VAL A 241 -4.34 5.97 12.71
CA VAL A 241 -3.15 5.46 13.41
C VAL A 241 -2.12 6.54 13.73
N ASP A 242 -2.10 7.63 12.96
CA ASP A 242 -1.06 8.66 13.09
C ASP A 242 -1.48 9.89 13.91
N ASP A 243 -2.79 10.16 14.01
CA ASP A 243 -3.27 11.35 14.72
C ASP A 243 -3.50 11.07 16.19
N PHE A 244 -2.94 11.95 17.02
CA PHE A 244 -3.28 12.01 18.43
C PHE A 244 -4.54 12.85 18.64
N PHE A 245 -5.40 12.41 19.53
CA PHE A 245 -6.61 13.13 19.90
C PHE A 245 -6.87 13.03 21.40
N GLU A 246 -7.58 14.02 21.94
CA GLU A 246 -8.05 13.97 23.33
C GLU A 246 -9.30 13.08 23.41
N PRO A 247 -9.21 11.90 24.07
CA PRO A 247 -10.32 10.95 24.11
C PRO A 247 -11.52 11.46 24.92
N GLY A 248 -11.33 12.49 25.72
CA GLY A 248 -12.37 13.04 26.59
C GLY A 248 -12.98 11.96 27.48
N SER A 249 -14.32 11.91 27.51
CA SER A 249 -15.04 10.93 28.36
C SER A 249 -14.91 9.47 27.91
N LEU A 250 -14.38 9.20 26.74
CA LEU A 250 -14.14 7.82 26.26
C LEU A 250 -13.10 7.09 27.10
N ILE A 251 -12.24 7.79 27.82
CA ILE A 251 -11.25 7.18 28.71
C ILE A 251 -11.86 6.68 30.05
N LYS A 252 -13.04 7.16 30.44
CA LYS A 252 -13.64 6.84 31.74
C LYS A 252 -13.91 5.34 31.94
N PRO A 253 -14.46 4.58 30.99
CA PRO A 253 -14.60 3.13 31.12
C PRO A 253 -13.25 2.43 31.38
N VAL A 254 -12.18 2.86 30.73
CA VAL A 254 -10.83 2.31 30.93
C VAL A 254 -10.33 2.57 32.35
N THR A 255 -10.52 3.79 32.85
CA THR A 255 -10.16 4.16 34.24
C THR A 255 -10.93 3.30 35.27
N VAL A 256 -12.26 3.18 35.09
CA VAL A 256 -13.10 2.35 35.99
C VAL A 256 -12.71 0.88 35.92
N ALA A 257 -12.48 0.34 34.72
CA ALA A 257 -12.02 -1.04 34.55
C ALA A 257 -10.66 -1.29 35.22
N GLY A 258 -9.72 -0.35 35.07
CA GLY A 258 -8.43 -0.39 35.76
C GLY A 258 -8.55 -0.38 37.27
N ALA A 259 -9.37 0.51 37.82
CA ALA A 259 -9.60 0.61 39.26
C ALA A 259 -10.28 -0.66 39.85
N LEU A 260 -11.22 -1.23 39.11
CA LEU A 260 -11.84 -2.54 39.46
C LEU A 260 -10.81 -3.67 39.46
N LYS A 261 -9.96 -3.73 38.41
CA LYS A 261 -8.92 -4.76 38.27
C LYS A 261 -7.87 -4.70 39.37
N LEU A 262 -7.53 -3.48 39.79
CA LEU A 262 -6.53 -3.23 40.85
C LEU A 262 -7.14 -3.33 42.27
N GLY A 263 -8.46 -3.54 42.38
CA GLY A 263 -9.16 -3.68 43.68
C GLY A 263 -9.35 -2.35 44.42
N HIS A 264 -9.12 -1.19 43.77
CA HIS A 264 -9.34 0.11 44.40
C HIS A 264 -10.82 0.43 44.63
N ILE A 265 -11.68 -0.13 43.76
CA ILE A 265 -13.15 -0.05 43.87
C ILE A 265 -13.76 -1.42 43.60
N GLN A 266 -15.01 -1.58 44.05
CA GLN A 266 -15.86 -2.72 43.73
C GLN A 266 -17.08 -2.26 42.96
N LYS A 267 -17.88 -3.19 42.37
CA LYS A 267 -19.03 -2.85 41.51
C LYS A 267 -20.09 -2.03 42.26
N ASP A 268 -20.19 -2.23 43.56
CA ASP A 268 -21.14 -1.59 44.49
C ASP A 268 -20.52 -0.44 45.31
N SER A 269 -19.27 -0.11 45.08
CA SER A 269 -18.59 0.99 45.73
C SER A 269 -19.39 2.30 45.57
N VAL A 270 -19.55 3.05 46.67
CA VAL A 270 -20.26 4.31 46.68
C VAL A 270 -19.27 5.47 46.52
N ILE A 271 -19.42 6.22 45.45
CA ILE A 271 -18.61 7.38 45.10
C ILE A 271 -19.45 8.64 45.41
N ASN A 272 -19.04 9.41 46.39
CA ASN A 272 -19.73 10.64 46.75
C ASN A 272 -19.25 11.81 45.86
N THR A 273 -20.12 12.30 44.99
CA THR A 273 -19.82 13.41 44.08
C THR A 273 -20.21 14.79 44.63
N ASN A 274 -20.79 14.86 45.87
CA ASN A 274 -21.09 16.14 46.47
C ASN A 274 -19.82 16.99 46.69
N PRO A 275 -19.93 18.30 46.55
CA PRO A 275 -21.06 19.15 46.16
C PRO A 275 -21.16 19.37 44.62
N GLY A 276 -20.73 18.46 43.79
CA GLY A 276 -20.73 18.55 42.31
C GLY A 276 -19.44 19.12 41.74
N PHE A 277 -18.41 19.24 42.58
CA PHE A 277 -17.04 19.55 42.14
C PHE A 277 -16.00 18.89 43.06
N VAL A 278 -14.77 18.79 42.56
CA VAL A 278 -13.58 18.35 43.30
C VAL A 278 -12.39 19.22 42.92
N THR A 279 -11.49 19.45 43.85
CA THR A 279 -10.22 20.15 43.55
C THR A 279 -9.09 19.12 43.59
N LEU A 280 -8.37 18.97 42.47
CA LEU A 280 -7.23 18.08 42.33
C LEU A 280 -6.03 18.91 41.86
N SER A 281 -4.92 18.80 42.57
CA SER A 281 -3.68 19.53 42.23
C SER A 281 -3.89 21.01 41.97
N GLY A 282 -4.77 21.69 42.75
CA GLY A 282 -5.10 23.09 42.60
C GLY A 282 -6.13 23.43 41.52
N PHE A 283 -6.57 22.48 40.72
CA PHE A 283 -7.56 22.71 39.67
C PHE A 283 -8.96 22.20 40.09
N LYS A 284 -9.96 23.09 40.01
CA LYS A 284 -11.36 22.74 40.25
C LYS A 284 -11.93 21.99 39.03
N ARG A 285 -12.47 20.81 39.26
CA ARG A 285 -13.22 19.99 38.26
C ARG A 285 -14.66 19.91 38.72
N SER A 286 -15.58 20.37 37.88
CA SER A 286 -17.03 20.38 38.17
C SER A 286 -17.73 19.40 37.20
N GLU A 287 -18.91 18.92 37.63
CA GLU A 287 -19.79 18.19 36.73
C GLU A 287 -20.27 19.07 35.57
N ALA A 288 -20.46 18.47 34.39
CA ALA A 288 -20.98 19.17 33.24
C ALA A 288 -22.33 19.83 33.52
N GLY A 289 -22.50 21.09 33.16
CA GLY A 289 -23.71 21.84 33.40
C GLY A 289 -24.01 22.13 34.87
N GLY A 290 -23.00 22.11 35.76
CA GLY A 290 -23.16 22.42 37.19
C GLY A 290 -23.98 21.39 37.97
N LYS A 291 -24.14 20.19 37.45
CA LYS A 291 -24.90 19.10 38.07
C LYS A 291 -24.22 18.60 39.34
N ASN A 292 -25.01 17.95 40.19
CA ASN A 292 -24.53 17.21 41.33
C ASN A 292 -25.26 15.86 41.38
N PHE A 293 -24.52 14.75 41.26
CA PHE A 293 -25.12 13.42 41.20
C PHE A 293 -25.21 12.76 42.59
N GLY A 294 -24.69 13.39 43.63
CA GLY A 294 -24.74 12.86 44.98
C GLY A 294 -23.87 11.61 45.14
N ARG A 295 -24.46 10.55 45.71
CA ARG A 295 -23.78 9.24 45.91
C ARG A 295 -24.12 8.34 44.76
N ILE A 296 -23.15 7.95 43.96
CA ILE A 296 -23.30 7.10 42.76
C ILE A 296 -22.35 5.92 42.82
N ASN A 297 -22.66 4.87 42.09
CA ASN A 297 -21.78 3.69 41.91
C ASN A 297 -20.89 3.83 40.65
N PRO A 298 -19.92 2.89 40.40
CA PRO A 298 -19.06 2.93 39.22
C PRO A 298 -19.82 2.89 37.90
N LEU A 299 -20.91 2.12 37.79
CA LEU A 299 -21.74 2.07 36.58
C LEU A 299 -22.41 3.42 36.34
N GLU A 300 -22.95 4.04 37.36
CA GLU A 300 -23.55 5.38 37.28
C GLU A 300 -22.51 6.45 36.97
N THR A 301 -21.27 6.31 37.43
CA THR A 301 -20.15 7.20 37.09
C THR A 301 -19.91 7.22 35.59
N ILE A 302 -19.96 6.05 34.93
CA ILE A 302 -19.82 5.95 33.47
C ILE A 302 -21.08 6.46 32.76
N SER A 303 -22.28 5.96 33.14
CA SER A 303 -23.55 6.26 32.45
C SER A 303 -23.92 7.75 32.53
N LYS A 304 -23.64 8.42 33.65
CA LYS A 304 -23.83 9.85 33.82
C LYS A 304 -22.64 10.68 33.34
N SER A 305 -21.59 10.01 32.90
CA SER A 305 -20.31 10.64 32.52
C SER A 305 -19.75 11.60 33.59
N SER A 306 -19.86 11.21 34.87
CA SER A 306 -19.48 12.05 36.00
C SER A 306 -17.99 12.41 35.95
N GLN A 307 -17.69 13.70 35.97
CA GLN A 307 -16.30 14.19 36.05
C GLN A 307 -15.76 14.08 37.47
N VAL A 308 -16.60 14.39 38.46
CA VAL A 308 -16.22 14.30 39.87
C VAL A 308 -16.08 12.83 40.28
N GLY A 309 -16.98 11.96 39.81
CA GLY A 309 -16.92 10.53 40.08
C GLY A 309 -15.63 9.89 39.58
N ILE A 310 -15.27 10.16 38.34
CA ILE A 310 -14.03 9.58 37.75
C ILE A 310 -12.77 10.16 38.38
N ALA A 311 -12.81 11.43 38.83
CA ALA A 311 -11.69 12.08 39.48
C ALA A 311 -11.44 11.56 40.92
N LYS A 312 -12.41 10.89 41.51
CA LYS A 312 -12.34 10.26 42.84
C LYS A 312 -12.02 8.76 42.81
N ILE A 313 -12.21 8.13 41.67
CA ILE A 313 -11.78 6.76 41.39
C ILE A 313 -10.27 6.71 41.12
#